data_8e46ec60b1ff462fcce250fa9959eacd
#
_entry.id   8e46ec60b1ff462fcce250fa9959eacd
#
_cell.length_a   1.000
_cell.length_b   1.000
_cell.length_c   1.000
_cell.angle_alpha   90.00
_cell.angle_beta   90.00
_cell.angle_gamma   90.00
#
_symmetry.space_group_name_H-M   'P 1'
#
loop_
_entity.id
_entity.type
_entity.pdbx_description
1 polymer ?
#
loop_
_entity_poly.entity_id
_entity_poly.type
_entity_poly.pdbx_seq_one_letter_code
_entity_poly.pdbx_strand_id
1 'polypeptide(L)'
;MIIVVVFAILITISYPSYSEFILKSRRLDAQSEIMGLAHRQEKHYAANATYTVNMMSLQYDSSTSTTTVEGYYQVSVEPATAACPLSHCFLLKAVALGHQKNDRFSVIDLHSSGRKQMQEKTSGNFHSGWDD
;
A
#
# COMPACT_ATOMS: atom_id res chain seq x y z
N MET A 1 12.04 11.15 44.30
CA MET A 1 11.86 12.24 43.35
C MET A 1 12.67 12.03 42.07
N ILE A 2 13.96 11.68 42.14
CA ILE A 2 14.82 11.47 40.95
C ILE A 2 14.29 10.36 40.03
N ILE A 3 13.76 9.26 40.56
CA ILE A 3 13.24 8.13 39.79
C ILE A 3 12.07 8.55 38.87
N VAL A 4 11.19 9.44 39.31
CA VAL A 4 10.04 9.91 38.52
C VAL A 4 10.51 10.74 37.33
N VAL A 5 11.54 11.55 37.52
CA VAL A 5 12.14 12.39 36.45
C VAL A 5 12.81 11.51 35.38
N VAL A 6 13.50 10.45 35.80
CA VAL A 6 14.12 9.50 34.86
C VAL A 6 13.07 8.75 34.01
N PHE A 7 11.99 8.29 34.64
CA PHE A 7 10.87 7.67 33.91
C PHE A 7 10.21 8.63 32.91
N ALA A 8 10.00 9.90 33.30
CA ALA A 8 9.44 10.91 32.40
C ALA A 8 10.30 11.14 31.16
N ILE A 9 11.61 11.18 31.32
CA ILE A 9 12.56 11.34 30.19
C ILE A 9 12.55 10.12 29.27
N LEU A 10 12.50 8.90 29.82
CA LEU A 10 12.47 7.67 29.03
C LEU A 10 11.19 7.56 28.17
N ILE A 11 10.04 7.97 28.70
CA ILE A 11 8.76 7.96 27.97
C ILE A 11 8.78 8.93 26.81
N THR A 12 9.35 10.13 26.96
CA THR A 12 9.38 11.14 25.87
C THR A 12 10.23 10.73 24.68
N ILE A 13 11.28 9.93 24.87
CA ILE A 13 12.16 9.45 23.81
C ILE A 13 11.56 8.23 23.08
N SER A 14 10.83 7.37 23.81
CA SER A 14 10.30 6.12 23.27
C SER A 14 9.05 6.31 22.39
N TYR A 15 8.26 7.35 22.62
CA TYR A 15 6.97 7.55 21.93
C TYR A 15 7.08 7.81 20.42
N PRO A 16 7.94 8.72 19.91
CA PRO A 16 8.03 8.97 18.47
C PRO A 16 8.53 7.76 17.67
N SER A 17 9.51 7.02 18.21
CA SER A 17 10.05 5.82 17.57
C SER A 17 9.01 4.69 17.45
N TYR A 18 8.13 4.54 18.44
CA TYR A 18 7.06 3.54 18.43
C TYR A 18 5.99 3.86 17.38
N SER A 19 5.61 5.13 17.21
CA SER A 19 4.61 5.53 16.22
C SER A 19 5.07 5.30 14.78
N GLU A 20 6.33 5.58 14.47
CA GLU A 20 6.92 5.29 13.16
C GLU A 20 6.97 3.80 12.86
N PHE A 21 7.32 2.98 13.84
CA PHE A 21 7.32 1.54 13.73
C PHE A 21 5.94 0.98 13.38
N ILE A 22 4.88 1.49 14.01
CA ILE A 22 3.49 1.10 13.71
C ILE A 22 3.10 1.50 12.29
N LEU A 23 3.40 2.72 11.86
CA LEU A 23 3.10 3.19 10.50
C LEU A 23 3.81 2.33 9.46
N LYS A 24 5.07 1.98 9.70
CA LYS A 24 5.86 1.08 8.84
C LYS A 24 5.27 -0.34 8.79
N SER A 25 4.87 -0.90 9.93
CA SER A 25 4.23 -2.22 9.98
C SER A 25 2.94 -2.28 9.14
N ARG A 26 2.09 -1.26 9.26
CA ARG A 26 0.86 -1.15 8.46
C ARG A 26 1.14 -0.99 6.96
N ARG A 27 2.25 -0.33 6.60
CA ARG A 27 2.71 -0.23 5.22
C ARG A 27 3.09 -1.60 4.65
N LEU A 28 3.76 -2.45 5.43
CA LEU A 28 4.07 -3.82 5.05
C LEU A 28 2.82 -4.66 4.80
N ASP A 29 1.76 -4.47 5.58
CA ASP A 29 0.46 -5.12 5.35
C ASP A 29 -0.13 -4.71 4.00
N ALA A 30 -0.09 -3.43 3.66
CA ALA A 30 -0.55 -2.94 2.36
C ALA A 30 0.29 -3.48 1.19
N GLN A 31 1.60 -3.59 1.37
CA GLN A 31 2.49 -4.22 0.38
C GLN A 31 2.15 -5.69 0.16
N SER A 32 1.84 -6.42 1.24
CA SER A 32 1.40 -7.81 1.17
C SER A 32 0.07 -7.96 0.43
N GLU A 33 -0.91 -7.09 0.71
CA GLU A 33 -2.21 -7.10 0.03
C GLU A 33 -2.07 -6.79 -1.47
N ILE A 34 -1.25 -5.80 -1.86
CA ILE A 34 -0.96 -5.49 -3.27
C ILE A 34 -0.31 -6.70 -3.97
N MET A 35 0.61 -7.41 -3.31
CA MET A 35 1.21 -8.63 -3.88
C MET A 35 0.18 -9.73 -4.07
N GLY A 36 -0.73 -9.91 -3.11
CA GLY A 36 -1.87 -10.82 -3.23
C GLY A 36 -2.78 -10.48 -4.40
N LEU A 37 -3.09 -9.19 -4.57
CA LEU A 37 -3.89 -8.69 -5.69
C LEU A 37 -3.17 -8.90 -7.05
N ALA A 38 -1.86 -8.68 -7.11
CA ALA A 38 -1.07 -8.98 -8.31
C ALA A 38 -1.13 -10.45 -8.69
N HIS A 39 -1.02 -11.35 -7.72
CA HIS A 39 -1.17 -12.78 -7.96
C HIS A 39 -2.56 -13.15 -8.51
N ARG A 40 -3.63 -12.52 -8.01
CA ARG A 40 -4.99 -12.72 -8.54
C ARG A 40 -5.14 -12.17 -9.97
N GLN A 41 -4.48 -11.07 -10.31
CA GLN A 41 -4.41 -10.54 -11.68
C GLN A 41 -3.73 -11.53 -12.62
N GLU A 42 -2.61 -12.13 -12.24
CA GLU A 42 -1.92 -13.13 -13.05
C GLU A 42 -2.78 -14.38 -13.25
N LYS A 43 -3.47 -14.84 -12.21
CA LYS A 43 -4.42 -15.96 -12.30
C LYS A 43 -5.58 -15.63 -13.25
N HIS A 44 -6.14 -14.43 -13.17
CA HIS A 44 -7.19 -13.95 -14.07
C HIS A 44 -6.70 -13.89 -15.52
N TYR A 45 -5.49 -13.37 -15.73
CA TYR A 45 -4.85 -13.30 -17.05
C TYR A 45 -4.65 -14.68 -17.67
N ALA A 46 -4.20 -15.66 -16.89
CA ALA A 46 -4.02 -17.03 -17.36
C ALA A 46 -5.33 -17.67 -17.88
N ALA A 47 -6.48 -17.27 -17.33
CA ALA A 47 -7.78 -17.79 -17.72
C ALA A 47 -8.46 -16.99 -18.86
N ASN A 48 -8.19 -15.67 -18.95
CA ASN A 48 -8.95 -14.75 -19.81
C ASN A 48 -8.08 -14.01 -20.85
N ALA A 49 -6.76 -14.20 -20.84
CA ALA A 49 -5.76 -13.51 -21.68
C ALA A 49 -5.85 -11.97 -21.57
N THR A 50 -6.35 -11.43 -20.46
CA THR A 50 -6.43 -10.00 -20.15
C THR A 50 -6.48 -9.81 -18.64
N TYR A 51 -5.94 -8.69 -18.17
CA TYR A 51 -6.12 -8.21 -16.81
C TYR A 51 -7.48 -7.52 -16.64
N THR A 52 -7.89 -7.22 -15.44
CA THR A 52 -9.19 -6.59 -15.16
C THR A 52 -9.07 -5.48 -14.10
N VAL A 53 -9.88 -4.44 -14.25
CA VAL A 53 -10.09 -3.43 -13.20
C VAL A 53 -11.21 -3.81 -12.24
N ASN A 54 -12.00 -4.81 -12.60
CA ASN A 54 -13.12 -5.27 -11.78
C ASN A 54 -12.60 -6.19 -10.66
N MET A 55 -12.55 -5.67 -9.46
CA MET A 55 -12.07 -6.39 -8.27
C MET A 55 -12.93 -7.62 -7.92
N MET A 56 -14.24 -7.62 -8.26
CA MET A 56 -15.10 -8.81 -8.06
C MET A 56 -14.63 -9.99 -8.92
N SER A 57 -14.11 -9.74 -10.13
CA SER A 57 -13.52 -10.78 -10.97
C SER A 57 -12.24 -11.36 -10.37
N LEU A 58 -11.64 -10.66 -9.42
CA LEU A 58 -10.46 -11.04 -8.65
C LEU A 58 -10.81 -11.63 -7.27
N GLN A 59 -12.10 -11.98 -7.06
CA GLN A 59 -12.61 -12.56 -5.82
C GLN A 59 -12.57 -11.60 -4.60
N TYR A 60 -12.85 -10.34 -4.83
CA TYR A 60 -13.12 -9.34 -3.79
C TYR A 60 -14.62 -9.01 -3.73
N ASP A 61 -15.09 -8.47 -2.62
CA ASP A 61 -16.51 -8.16 -2.40
C ASP A 61 -16.97 -6.88 -3.12
N SER A 62 -16.05 -6.04 -3.56
CA SER A 62 -16.32 -4.78 -4.28
C SER A 62 -15.77 -4.83 -5.70
N SER A 63 -16.40 -4.09 -6.62
CA SER A 63 -15.94 -3.99 -8.02
C SER A 63 -14.80 -2.99 -8.23
N THR A 64 -14.58 -2.05 -7.31
CA THR A 64 -13.67 -0.91 -7.51
C THR A 64 -12.45 -0.93 -6.61
N SER A 65 -12.61 -1.29 -5.35
CA SER A 65 -11.53 -1.26 -4.36
C SER A 65 -11.85 -2.16 -3.18
N THR A 66 -10.82 -2.51 -2.43
CA THR A 66 -10.93 -3.17 -1.12
C THR A 66 -10.08 -2.42 -0.10
N THR A 67 -10.27 -2.71 1.17
CA THR A 67 -9.38 -2.23 2.23
C THR A 67 -8.52 -3.36 2.74
N THR A 68 -7.33 -3.06 3.23
CA THR A 68 -6.52 -4.02 3.99
C THR A 68 -7.34 -4.52 5.20
N VAL A 69 -7.01 -5.71 5.71
CA VAL A 69 -7.74 -6.35 6.82
C VAL A 69 -7.91 -5.42 8.00
N GLU A 70 -6.91 -4.62 8.32
CA GLU A 70 -6.96 -3.65 9.41
C GLU A 70 -7.56 -2.28 9.03
N GLY A 71 -7.92 -2.07 7.75
CA GLY A 71 -8.60 -0.86 7.28
C GLY A 71 -7.71 0.38 7.14
N TYR A 72 -6.38 0.24 7.13
CA TYR A 72 -5.45 1.38 7.05
C TYR A 72 -5.10 1.81 5.63
N TYR A 73 -5.32 0.96 4.64
CA TYR A 73 -5.11 1.27 3.23
C TYR A 73 -6.29 0.81 2.39
N GLN A 74 -6.61 1.62 1.39
CA GLN A 74 -7.53 1.25 0.31
C GLN A 74 -6.72 0.77 -0.87
N VAL A 75 -7.01 -0.44 -1.37
CA VAL A 75 -6.30 -1.07 -2.49
C VAL A 75 -7.22 -1.13 -3.69
N SER A 76 -6.71 -0.79 -4.86
CA SER A 76 -7.46 -0.77 -6.12
C SER A 76 -6.57 -1.14 -7.31
N VAL A 77 -7.22 -1.50 -8.40
CA VAL A 77 -6.60 -1.57 -9.73
C VAL A 77 -6.87 -0.24 -10.44
N GLU A 78 -5.82 0.42 -10.91
CA GLU A 78 -5.96 1.67 -11.67
C GLU A 78 -6.58 1.42 -13.05
N PRO A 79 -7.36 2.37 -13.57
CA PRO A 79 -7.92 2.29 -14.92
C PRO A 79 -6.85 2.10 -16.00
N ALA A 80 -7.21 1.39 -17.07
CA ALA A 80 -6.35 1.23 -18.22
C ALA A 80 -5.96 2.58 -18.85
N THR A 81 -4.72 2.68 -19.28
CA THR A 81 -4.21 3.84 -20.01
C THR A 81 -3.60 3.38 -21.34
N ALA A 82 -3.31 4.32 -22.26
CA ALA A 82 -2.61 4.00 -23.50
C ALA A 82 -1.21 3.40 -23.25
N ALA A 83 -0.55 3.81 -22.16
CA ALA A 83 0.75 3.28 -21.76
C ALA A 83 0.66 1.94 -21.00
N CYS A 84 -0.50 1.61 -20.42
CA CYS A 84 -0.73 0.40 -19.66
C CYS A 84 -2.15 -0.16 -19.97
N PRO A 85 -2.35 -0.74 -21.17
CA PRO A 85 -3.61 -1.38 -21.52
C PRO A 85 -3.73 -2.75 -20.84
N LEU A 86 -4.95 -3.14 -20.46
CA LEU A 86 -5.22 -4.39 -19.72
C LEU A 86 -4.87 -5.67 -20.47
N SER A 87 -4.62 -5.59 -21.78
CA SER A 87 -4.16 -6.73 -22.58
C SER A 87 -2.78 -7.27 -22.15
N HIS A 88 -1.95 -6.45 -21.52
CA HIS A 88 -0.60 -6.85 -21.10
C HIS A 88 -0.03 -6.05 -19.91
N CYS A 89 -0.83 -5.19 -19.30
CA CYS A 89 -0.36 -4.34 -18.20
C CYS A 89 -1.46 -4.09 -17.16
N PHE A 90 -1.07 -3.98 -15.90
CA PHE A 90 -1.88 -3.42 -14.82
C PHE A 90 -1.03 -2.54 -13.91
N LEU A 91 -1.69 -1.63 -13.22
CA LEU A 91 -1.13 -0.83 -12.15
C LEU A 91 -2.02 -0.99 -10.91
N LEU A 92 -1.43 -1.41 -9.82
CA LEU A 92 -2.08 -1.55 -8.52
C LEU A 92 -1.66 -0.40 -7.61
N LYS A 93 -2.61 0.11 -6.83
CA LYS A 93 -2.38 1.22 -5.93
C LYS A 93 -2.97 0.91 -4.56
N ALA A 94 -2.23 1.23 -3.51
CA ALA A 94 -2.74 1.32 -2.15
C ALA A 94 -2.59 2.75 -1.64
N VAL A 95 -3.69 3.30 -1.14
CA VAL A 95 -3.77 4.67 -0.62
C VAL A 95 -4.05 4.61 0.88
N ALA A 96 -3.24 5.32 1.66
CA ALA A 96 -3.38 5.39 3.11
C ALA A 96 -4.72 6.04 3.52
N LEU A 97 -5.37 5.47 4.54
CA LEU A 97 -6.63 5.94 5.10
C LEU A 97 -6.43 6.45 6.53
N GLY A 98 -7.32 7.35 6.97
CA GLY A 98 -7.38 7.82 8.35
C GLY A 98 -6.03 8.30 8.87
N HIS A 99 -5.63 7.79 10.04
CA HIS A 99 -4.38 8.16 10.70
C HIS A 99 -3.12 7.72 9.93
N GLN A 100 -3.22 6.67 9.09
CA GLN A 100 -2.11 6.21 8.25
C GLN A 100 -1.65 7.25 7.23
N LYS A 101 -2.48 8.22 6.88
CA LYS A 101 -2.10 9.40 6.07
C LYS A 101 -0.97 10.24 6.68
N ASN A 102 -0.63 10.02 7.95
CA ASN A 102 0.52 10.66 8.60
C ASN A 102 1.84 9.93 8.37
N ASP A 103 1.80 8.76 7.75
CA ASP A 103 3.02 8.09 7.28
C ASP A 103 3.76 8.94 6.24
N ARG A 104 5.08 8.78 6.19
CA ARG A 104 5.93 9.41 5.18
C ARG A 104 5.49 9.03 3.77
N PHE A 105 5.12 7.78 3.56
CA PHE A 105 4.64 7.27 2.27
C PHE A 105 3.14 6.96 2.34
N SER A 106 2.36 7.79 1.68
CA SER A 106 0.89 7.70 1.69
C SER A 106 0.30 6.88 0.55
N VAL A 107 1.07 6.62 -0.50
CA VAL A 107 0.67 5.82 -1.66
C VAL A 107 1.74 4.79 -1.98
N ILE A 108 1.30 3.58 -2.29
CA ILE A 108 2.15 2.45 -2.67
C ILE A 108 1.65 1.92 -4.00
N ASP A 109 2.54 1.81 -4.97
CA ASP A 109 2.22 1.36 -6.32
C ASP A 109 2.99 0.09 -6.68
N LEU A 110 2.33 -0.81 -7.43
CA LEU A 110 2.93 -1.98 -8.05
C LEU A 110 2.48 -2.09 -9.49
N HIS A 111 3.43 -2.06 -10.40
CA HIS A 111 3.22 -2.25 -11.82
C HIS A 111 3.40 -3.73 -12.22
N SER A 112 2.70 -4.19 -13.25
CA SER A 112 2.80 -5.57 -13.77
C SER A 112 4.21 -6.00 -14.16
N SER A 113 5.10 -5.04 -14.50
CA SER A 113 6.53 -5.30 -14.74
C SER A 113 7.33 -5.63 -13.48
N GLY A 114 6.70 -5.64 -12.30
CA GLY A 114 7.37 -5.79 -11.00
C GLY A 114 7.96 -4.49 -10.44
N ARG A 115 7.79 -3.34 -11.13
CA ARG A 115 8.24 -2.05 -10.62
C ARG A 115 7.41 -1.65 -9.40
N LYS A 116 8.10 -1.42 -8.30
CA LYS A 116 7.56 -1.01 -7.00
C LYS A 116 7.88 0.46 -6.77
N GLN A 117 6.91 1.22 -6.30
CA GLN A 117 7.09 2.65 -5.99
C GLN A 117 6.31 3.02 -4.74
N MET A 118 6.82 4.02 -4.02
CA MET A 118 6.11 4.67 -2.92
C MET A 118 6.12 6.17 -3.14
N GLN A 119 4.99 6.83 -2.96
CA GLN A 119 4.89 8.28 -3.08
C GLN A 119 5.02 8.95 -1.72
N GLU A 120 5.99 9.84 -1.60
CA GLU A 120 6.20 10.62 -0.39
C GLU A 120 5.11 11.68 -0.25
N LYS A 121 4.51 11.75 0.94
CA LYS A 121 3.41 12.67 1.26
C LYS A 121 3.79 14.16 1.06
N THR A 122 5.00 14.53 1.47
CA THR A 122 5.42 15.95 1.53
C THR A 122 5.85 16.48 0.17
N SER A 123 6.62 15.71 -0.58
CA SER A 123 7.17 16.13 -1.87
C SER A 123 6.32 15.69 -3.06
N GLY A 124 5.45 14.67 -2.88
CA GLY A 124 4.74 14.01 -3.96
C GLY A 124 5.65 13.17 -4.88
N ASN A 125 6.94 13.09 -4.58
CA ASN A 125 7.90 12.34 -5.39
C ASN A 125 7.73 10.83 -5.19
N PHE A 126 7.97 10.08 -6.26
CA PHE A 126 8.00 8.63 -6.21
C PHE A 126 9.41 8.14 -5.89
N HIS A 127 9.49 7.27 -4.90
CA HIS A 127 10.69 6.49 -4.59
C HIS A 127 10.59 5.12 -5.24
N SER A 128 11.66 4.68 -5.88
CA SER A 128 11.72 3.33 -6.45
C SER A 128 11.99 2.31 -5.33
N GLY A 129 11.25 1.20 -5.36
CA GLY A 129 11.30 0.18 -4.31
C GLY A 129 10.28 0.41 -3.20
N TRP A 130 10.26 -0.54 -2.27
CA TRP A 130 9.44 -0.51 -1.05
C TRP A 130 10.30 -0.50 0.22
N ASP A 131 11.59 -0.28 0.07
CA ASP A 131 12.54 -0.16 1.15
C ASP A 131 12.75 1.33 1.48
N ASP A 132 12.77 1.66 2.78
CA ASP A 132 13.00 3.01 3.35
C ASP A 132 14.12 3.02 4.37
#